data_82b5d563081f6ff1ba806d163f88db11
#
_entry.id   82b5d563081f6ff1ba806d163f88db11
#
_cell.length_a   1.000
_cell.length_b   1.000
_cell.length_c   1.000
_cell.angle_alpha   90.00
_cell.angle_beta   90.00
_cell.angle_gamma   90.00
#
_symmetry.space_group_name_H-M   'P 1'
#
loop_
_entity.id
_entity.type
_entity.pdbx_description
1 polymer ?
#
loop_
_entity_poly.entity_id
_entity_poly.type
_entity_poly.pdbx_seq_one_letter_code
_entity_poly.pdbx_strand_id
1 'polypeptide(L)'
;MTRNKPRTPATSDRPSAKSPSRQRFSKNVKVSLGLVVIAAVVLIGLFVLGGGTASAPPGERADMLVRPDSQRLQVAEDGKVTFVEFLDFECEACRAAYPGIEELRRLYEGRVTFVVRNFPLHNNSVAAASAAEAAAAQGKFEDMYHRLFETQTEWGEQEASQEDVFFGFAEELGLDMDAFRQVYDDPATAALIQRDQADGRALGVTGTPTFFLNGDKVDVSGFQELIDLVDAALAA
;
A
#
# COMPACT_ATOMS: atom_id res chain seq x y z
N MET A 1 -23.52 69.70 60.76
CA MET A 1 -22.23 70.30 61.15
C MET A 1 -21.21 69.17 61.24
N THR A 2 -20.33 68.99 60.26
CA THR A 2 -19.01 68.39 60.50
C THR A 2 -18.19 68.56 59.20
N ARG A 3 -17.02 69.09 59.37
CA ARG A 3 -16.08 69.63 58.43
C ARG A 3 -15.47 68.50 57.52
N ASN A 4 -15.46 68.80 56.24
CA ASN A 4 -14.67 68.10 55.27
C ASN A 4 -13.20 68.55 55.27
N LYS A 5 -12.24 67.62 55.35
CA LYS A 5 -10.81 67.89 55.31
C LYS A 5 -10.27 67.34 53.99
N PRO A 6 -9.50 68.08 53.18
CA PRO A 6 -9.03 67.63 51.92
C PRO A 6 -7.84 66.71 52.09
N ARG A 7 -7.82 65.64 51.31
CA ARG A 7 -6.67 64.68 51.16
C ARG A 7 -5.78 65.14 50.03
N THR A 8 -4.51 65.25 50.33
CA THR A 8 -3.37 65.43 49.39
C THR A 8 -3.19 64.27 48.49
N PRO A 9 -2.81 64.46 47.19
CA PRO A 9 -2.56 63.38 46.26
C PRO A 9 -1.18 62.73 46.48
N ALA A 10 -1.12 61.40 46.49
CA ALA A 10 0.09 60.62 46.56
C ALA A 10 0.78 60.60 45.21
N THR A 11 2.04 60.89 45.23
CA THR A 11 2.99 60.78 44.09
C THR A 11 3.20 59.30 43.73
N SER A 12 2.88 58.97 42.49
CA SER A 12 3.10 57.66 41.91
C SER A 12 4.55 57.56 41.40
N ASP A 13 5.39 56.80 42.08
CA ASP A 13 6.70 56.39 41.60
C ASP A 13 6.52 55.34 40.46
N ARG A 14 6.88 55.73 39.27
CA ARG A 14 6.99 54.84 38.12
C ARG A 14 8.36 54.17 38.11
N PRO A 15 8.45 52.81 38.12
CA PRO A 15 9.72 52.15 37.96
C PRO A 15 10.22 52.30 36.49
N SER A 16 11.44 52.79 36.37
CA SER A 16 12.18 52.95 35.11
C SER A 16 12.40 51.59 34.43
N ALA A 17 11.86 51.43 33.22
CA ALA A 17 12.09 50.25 32.38
C ALA A 17 13.55 50.24 31.90
N LYS A 18 14.33 49.24 32.35
CA LYS A 18 15.67 48.95 31.82
C LYS A 18 15.55 48.42 30.41
N SER A 19 16.10 49.10 29.44
CA SER A 19 16.27 48.63 28.05
C SER A 19 17.04 47.29 27.98
N PRO A 20 16.63 46.34 27.17
CA PRO A 20 17.38 45.10 26.99
C PRO A 20 18.73 45.40 26.28
N SER A 21 19.81 45.04 26.93
CA SER A 21 21.16 45.12 26.35
C SER A 21 21.24 44.18 25.12
N ARG A 22 21.49 44.74 23.93
CA ARG A 22 21.85 43.96 22.73
C ARG A 22 23.16 43.24 23.01
N GLN A 23 23.10 41.93 23.31
CA GLN A 23 24.26 41.07 23.34
C GLN A 23 24.86 41.01 21.91
N ARG A 24 26.01 41.64 21.74
CA ARG A 24 26.83 41.52 20.53
C ARG A 24 27.51 40.14 20.56
N PHE A 25 27.00 39.18 19.81
CA PHE A 25 27.68 37.90 19.62
C PHE A 25 29.06 38.13 19.02
N SER A 26 30.07 37.51 19.62
CA SER A 26 31.46 37.54 19.18
C SER A 26 31.57 37.09 17.71
N LYS A 27 32.53 37.65 16.95
CA LYS A 27 32.75 37.28 15.54
C LYS A 27 32.94 35.77 15.37
N ASN A 28 33.58 35.11 16.33
CA ASN A 28 33.81 33.65 16.31
C ASN A 28 32.52 32.83 16.44
N VAL A 29 31.55 33.29 17.22
CA VAL A 29 30.23 32.64 17.36
C VAL A 29 29.43 32.76 16.07
N LYS A 30 29.52 33.89 15.36
CA LYS A 30 28.87 34.08 14.06
C LYS A 30 29.43 33.18 12.98
N VAL A 31 30.78 32.99 12.96
CA VAL A 31 31.46 32.10 12.01
C VAL A 31 31.11 30.65 12.29
N SER A 32 31.09 30.20 13.55
CA SER A 32 30.72 28.86 13.93
C SER A 32 29.24 28.54 13.59
N LEU A 33 28.35 29.49 13.82
CA LEU A 33 26.92 29.32 13.48
C LEU A 33 26.73 29.24 11.95
N GLY A 34 27.47 30.02 11.17
CA GLY A 34 27.47 29.96 9.71
C GLY A 34 27.92 28.61 9.16
N LEU A 35 29.00 28.05 9.73
CA LEU A 35 29.53 26.74 9.32
C LEU A 35 28.55 25.60 9.65
N VAL A 36 27.88 25.65 10.80
CA VAL A 36 26.86 24.65 11.17
C VAL A 36 25.64 24.71 10.23
N VAL A 37 25.20 25.91 9.86
CA VAL A 37 24.09 26.08 8.90
C VAL A 37 24.49 25.57 7.51
N ILE A 38 25.70 25.87 7.04
CA ILE A 38 26.19 25.36 5.75
C ILE A 38 26.30 23.83 5.77
N ALA A 39 26.82 23.24 6.85
CA ALA A 39 26.89 21.78 7.00
C ALA A 39 25.51 21.13 7.01
N ALA A 40 24.53 21.75 7.70
CA ALA A 40 23.15 21.28 7.71
C ALA A 40 22.48 21.37 6.33
N VAL A 41 22.70 22.47 5.59
CA VAL A 41 22.17 22.63 4.22
C VAL A 41 22.82 21.64 3.25
N VAL A 42 24.13 21.38 3.39
CA VAL A 42 24.83 20.37 2.56
C VAL A 42 24.33 18.98 2.90
N LEU A 43 24.12 18.64 4.17
CA LEU A 43 23.56 17.34 4.58
C LEU A 43 22.12 17.15 4.11
N ILE A 44 21.29 18.19 4.21
CA ILE A 44 19.92 18.19 3.69
C ILE A 44 19.95 18.10 2.15
N GLY A 45 20.84 18.84 1.50
CA GLY A 45 21.03 18.77 0.05
C GLY A 45 21.47 17.38 -0.42
N LEU A 46 22.41 16.75 0.28
CA LEU A 46 22.84 15.37 0.01
C LEU A 46 21.74 14.36 0.29
N PHE A 47 20.91 14.57 1.32
CA PHE A 47 19.75 13.73 1.62
C PHE A 47 18.66 13.88 0.56
N VAL A 48 18.37 15.09 0.10
CA VAL A 48 17.35 15.37 -0.93
C VAL A 48 17.82 14.95 -2.33
N LEU A 49 19.12 15.14 -2.65
CA LEU A 49 19.70 14.72 -3.94
C LEU A 49 20.09 13.23 -3.98
N GLY A 50 20.31 12.60 -2.81
CA GLY A 50 20.58 11.17 -2.66
C GLY A 50 19.30 10.33 -2.47
N GLY A 51 18.15 10.96 -2.34
CA GLY A 51 16.82 10.32 -2.27
C GLY A 51 16.28 9.86 -3.62
N GLY A 52 17.15 9.50 -4.55
CA GLY A 52 16.76 8.63 -5.66
C GLY A 52 16.28 7.33 -5.05
N THR A 53 15.06 6.91 -5.35
CA THR A 53 14.55 5.57 -5.07
C THR A 53 15.56 4.58 -5.65
N ALA A 54 16.49 4.11 -4.83
CA ALA A 54 17.38 3.02 -5.22
C ALA A 54 16.45 1.84 -5.50
N SER A 55 16.27 1.52 -6.77
CA SER A 55 15.55 0.31 -7.15
C SER A 55 16.22 -0.87 -6.47
N ALA A 56 15.44 -1.69 -5.77
CA ALA A 56 15.96 -2.89 -5.13
C ALA A 56 16.78 -3.74 -6.10
N PRO A 57 17.81 -4.45 -5.64
CA PRO A 57 18.57 -5.37 -6.47
C PRO A 57 17.66 -6.38 -7.20
N PRO A 58 18.02 -6.86 -8.39
CA PRO A 58 17.14 -7.74 -9.18
C PRO A 58 16.61 -8.95 -8.42
N GLY A 59 17.41 -9.60 -7.58
CA GLY A 59 16.99 -10.74 -6.76
C GLY A 59 15.94 -10.35 -5.72
N GLU A 60 16.15 -9.25 -5.03
CA GLU A 60 15.20 -8.73 -4.03
C GLU A 60 13.88 -8.29 -4.69
N ARG A 61 13.93 -7.73 -5.90
CA ARG A 61 12.73 -7.40 -6.67
C ARG A 61 11.92 -8.64 -7.04
N ALA A 62 12.60 -9.71 -7.47
CA ALA A 62 11.95 -10.97 -7.79
C ALA A 62 11.26 -11.58 -6.56
N ASP A 63 11.91 -11.54 -5.40
CA ASP A 63 11.35 -12.02 -4.13
C ASP A 63 10.15 -11.17 -3.67
N MET A 64 10.14 -9.85 -3.95
CA MET A 64 9.00 -8.99 -3.67
C MET A 64 7.83 -9.23 -4.62
N LEU A 65 8.08 -9.62 -5.86
CA LEU A 65 7.03 -9.93 -6.83
C LEU A 65 6.35 -11.26 -6.53
N VAL A 66 7.13 -12.30 -6.24
CA VAL A 66 6.61 -13.65 -6.01
C VAL A 66 7.23 -14.21 -4.74
N ARG A 67 6.46 -14.26 -3.69
CA ARG A 67 6.86 -14.90 -2.43
C ARG A 67 6.48 -16.37 -2.42
N PRO A 68 7.10 -17.21 -1.58
CA PRO A 68 6.74 -18.62 -1.47
C PRO A 68 5.25 -18.85 -1.17
N ASP A 69 4.66 -17.95 -0.39
CA ASP A 69 3.27 -17.96 0.05
C ASP A 69 2.32 -17.08 -0.80
N SER A 70 2.78 -16.52 -1.93
CA SER A 70 1.90 -15.81 -2.87
C SER A 70 0.88 -16.74 -3.48
N GLN A 71 -0.36 -16.28 -3.60
CA GLN A 71 -1.42 -17.05 -4.23
C GLN A 71 -1.17 -17.20 -5.74
N ARG A 72 -1.39 -18.40 -6.24
CA ARG A 72 -1.23 -18.74 -7.65
C ARG A 72 -2.52 -19.30 -8.19
N LEU A 73 -3.14 -18.57 -9.10
CA LEU A 73 -4.32 -19.04 -9.83
C LEU A 73 -3.96 -20.12 -10.87
N GLN A 74 -2.70 -20.11 -11.32
CA GLN A 74 -2.19 -21.04 -12.32
C GLN A 74 -0.67 -21.13 -12.22
N VAL A 75 -0.12 -22.29 -12.52
CA VAL A 75 1.32 -22.54 -12.54
C VAL A 75 1.73 -23.07 -13.92
N ALA A 76 2.73 -22.42 -14.54
CA ALA A 76 3.32 -22.90 -15.80
C ALA A 76 4.17 -24.16 -15.57
N GLU A 77 4.07 -25.10 -16.49
CA GLU A 77 4.82 -26.37 -16.42
C GLU A 77 6.35 -26.17 -16.53
N ASP A 78 6.77 -25.18 -17.33
CA ASP A 78 8.18 -24.87 -17.58
C ASP A 78 8.72 -23.71 -16.72
N GLY A 79 7.83 -23.00 -16.00
CA GLY A 79 8.17 -21.89 -15.12
C GLY A 79 8.76 -20.65 -15.80
N LYS A 80 8.72 -20.55 -17.14
CA LYS A 80 9.40 -19.49 -17.89
C LYS A 80 8.72 -18.14 -17.82
N VAL A 81 7.39 -18.10 -17.85
CA VAL A 81 6.63 -16.87 -17.89
C VAL A 81 5.79 -16.74 -16.63
N THR A 82 5.99 -15.62 -15.93
CA THR A 82 5.24 -15.28 -14.71
C THR A 82 4.55 -13.93 -14.91
N PHE A 83 3.25 -13.94 -14.73
CA PHE A 83 2.38 -12.78 -14.72
C PHE A 83 1.95 -12.53 -13.27
N VAL A 84 2.18 -11.32 -12.75
CA VAL A 84 1.82 -10.93 -11.39
C VAL A 84 0.84 -9.77 -11.44
N GLU A 85 -0.27 -9.90 -10.74
CA GLU A 85 -1.23 -8.84 -10.56
C GLU A 85 -1.24 -8.39 -9.09
N PHE A 86 -0.93 -7.11 -8.86
CA PHE A 86 -1.28 -6.44 -7.61
C PHE A 86 -2.69 -5.91 -7.75
N LEU A 87 -3.60 -6.49 -6.98
CA LEU A 87 -5.02 -6.21 -7.07
C LEU A 87 -5.62 -5.78 -5.72
N ASP A 88 -6.78 -5.17 -5.83
CA ASP A 88 -7.68 -4.88 -4.74
C ASP A 88 -9.07 -5.43 -5.09
N PHE A 89 -9.61 -6.31 -4.27
CA PHE A 89 -10.90 -6.92 -4.53
C PHE A 89 -12.07 -5.91 -4.55
N GLU A 90 -11.92 -4.75 -3.90
CA GLU A 90 -12.94 -3.69 -3.91
C GLU A 90 -12.74 -2.69 -5.07
N CYS A 91 -11.60 -2.71 -5.76
CA CYS A 91 -11.30 -1.79 -6.85
C CYS A 91 -12.14 -2.07 -8.09
N GLU A 92 -12.91 -1.07 -8.56
CA GLU A 92 -13.72 -1.18 -9.79
C GLU A 92 -12.88 -1.47 -11.05
N ALA A 93 -11.68 -0.90 -11.13
CA ALA A 93 -10.78 -1.14 -12.25
C ALA A 93 -10.27 -2.59 -12.27
N CYS A 94 -10.02 -3.20 -11.10
CA CYS A 94 -9.68 -4.64 -10.99
C CYS A 94 -10.86 -5.50 -11.44
N ARG A 95 -12.09 -5.17 -11.01
CA ARG A 95 -13.30 -5.87 -11.50
C ARG A 95 -13.48 -5.73 -13.01
N ALA A 96 -13.19 -4.56 -13.56
CA ALA A 96 -13.28 -4.34 -15.01
C ALA A 96 -12.20 -5.13 -15.78
N ALA A 97 -11.02 -5.33 -15.20
CA ALA A 97 -9.94 -6.15 -15.78
C ALA A 97 -10.18 -7.66 -15.62
N TYR A 98 -10.88 -8.09 -14.57
CA TYR A 98 -11.10 -9.49 -14.21
C TYR A 98 -11.51 -10.40 -15.39
N PRO A 99 -12.53 -10.08 -16.23
CA PRO A 99 -12.89 -10.97 -17.35
C PRO A 99 -11.75 -11.14 -18.37
N GLY A 100 -10.94 -10.08 -18.59
CA GLY A 100 -9.77 -10.14 -19.46
C GLY A 100 -8.66 -11.01 -18.87
N ILE A 101 -8.42 -10.93 -17.56
CA ILE A 101 -7.43 -11.77 -16.87
C ILE A 101 -7.85 -13.25 -16.91
N GLU A 102 -9.12 -13.56 -16.69
CA GLU A 102 -9.64 -14.93 -16.80
C GLU A 102 -9.51 -15.49 -18.24
N GLU A 103 -9.79 -14.67 -19.25
CA GLU A 103 -9.57 -15.07 -20.64
C GLU A 103 -8.07 -15.27 -20.94
N LEU A 104 -7.19 -14.42 -20.40
CA LEU A 104 -5.74 -14.57 -20.54
C LEU A 104 -5.27 -15.88 -19.90
N ARG A 105 -5.75 -16.21 -18.70
CA ARG A 105 -5.44 -17.46 -18.02
C ARG A 105 -5.84 -18.68 -18.86
N ARG A 106 -7.05 -18.63 -19.43
CA ARG A 106 -7.57 -19.68 -20.28
C ARG A 106 -6.74 -19.87 -21.58
N LEU A 107 -6.31 -18.78 -22.22
CA LEU A 107 -5.49 -18.80 -23.42
C LEU A 107 -4.10 -19.38 -23.19
N TYR A 108 -3.56 -19.19 -22.00
CA TYR A 108 -2.19 -19.57 -21.63
C TYR A 108 -2.15 -20.64 -20.52
N GLU A 109 -3.18 -21.47 -20.45
CA GLU A 109 -3.24 -22.57 -19.48
C GLU A 109 -1.99 -23.47 -19.58
N GLY A 110 -1.34 -23.74 -18.42
CA GLY A 110 -0.11 -24.52 -18.32
C GLY A 110 1.15 -23.83 -18.85
N ARG A 111 1.05 -22.65 -19.47
CA ARG A 111 2.18 -21.94 -20.10
C ARG A 111 2.64 -20.69 -19.35
N VAL A 112 1.76 -20.07 -18.57
CA VAL A 112 2.04 -18.87 -17.78
C VAL A 112 1.67 -19.11 -16.32
N THR A 113 2.54 -18.74 -15.41
CA THR A 113 2.21 -18.71 -13.97
C THR A 113 1.51 -17.40 -13.64
N PHE A 114 0.28 -17.47 -13.14
CA PHE A 114 -0.48 -16.29 -12.69
C PHE A 114 -0.46 -16.18 -11.17
N VAL A 115 0.06 -15.05 -10.68
CA VAL A 115 0.25 -14.75 -9.27
C VAL A 115 -0.58 -13.55 -8.87
N VAL A 116 -1.27 -13.67 -7.76
CA VAL A 116 -2.02 -12.58 -7.12
C VAL A 116 -1.25 -12.05 -5.92
N ARG A 117 -1.20 -10.71 -5.81
CA ARG A 117 -0.67 -9.99 -4.67
C ARG A 117 -1.69 -8.98 -4.17
N ASN A 118 -1.93 -8.99 -2.87
CA ASN A 118 -2.91 -8.09 -2.25
C ASN A 118 -2.38 -6.65 -2.17
N PHE A 119 -3.17 -5.69 -2.66
CA PHE A 119 -2.84 -4.27 -2.57
C PHE A 119 -4.07 -3.45 -2.19
N PRO A 120 -4.60 -3.61 -0.96
CA PRO A 120 -5.85 -3.01 -0.52
C PRO A 120 -5.76 -1.49 -0.43
N LEU A 121 -6.75 -0.80 -1.00
CA LEU A 121 -6.82 0.67 -1.08
C LEU A 121 -8.16 1.24 -0.60
N HIS A 122 -9.21 0.42 -0.49
CA HIS A 122 -10.57 0.84 -0.16
C HIS A 122 -11.00 0.34 1.22
N ASN A 123 -12.23 0.67 1.62
CA ASN A 123 -12.70 0.49 2.98
C ASN A 123 -12.83 -0.99 3.41
N ASN A 124 -13.35 -1.84 2.52
CA ASN A 124 -13.56 -3.27 2.78
C ASN A 124 -12.47 -4.17 2.17
N SER A 125 -11.46 -3.58 1.51
CA SER A 125 -10.42 -4.30 0.77
C SER A 125 -9.60 -5.26 1.62
N VAL A 126 -9.24 -4.84 2.86
CA VAL A 126 -8.49 -5.71 3.78
C VAL A 126 -9.34 -6.90 4.21
N ALA A 127 -10.63 -6.67 4.49
CA ALA A 127 -11.57 -7.72 4.86
C ALA A 127 -11.77 -8.73 3.72
N ALA A 128 -11.92 -8.24 2.47
CA ALA A 128 -12.04 -9.09 1.29
C ALA A 128 -10.76 -9.91 1.04
N ALA A 129 -9.58 -9.28 1.17
CA ALA A 129 -8.30 -9.98 1.06
C ALA A 129 -8.13 -11.04 2.16
N SER A 130 -8.51 -10.72 3.43
CA SER A 130 -8.49 -11.70 4.53
C SER A 130 -9.42 -12.89 4.26
N ALA A 131 -10.58 -12.66 3.66
CA ALA A 131 -11.49 -13.73 3.28
C ALA A 131 -10.89 -14.63 2.19
N ALA A 132 -10.22 -14.04 1.19
CA ALA A 132 -9.52 -14.79 0.15
C ALA A 132 -8.38 -15.65 0.73
N GLU A 133 -7.57 -15.09 1.64
CA GLU A 133 -6.49 -15.82 2.31
C GLU A 133 -7.03 -16.92 3.25
N ALA A 134 -8.12 -16.67 3.96
CA ALA A 134 -8.77 -17.68 4.79
C ALA A 134 -9.33 -18.85 3.95
N ALA A 135 -9.89 -18.56 2.77
CA ALA A 135 -10.31 -19.58 1.81
C ALA A 135 -9.10 -20.33 1.23
N ALA A 136 -7.97 -19.63 0.99
CA ALA A 136 -6.73 -20.23 0.52
C ALA A 136 -6.21 -21.33 1.46
N ALA A 137 -6.31 -21.12 2.78
CA ALA A 137 -5.91 -22.09 3.78
C ALA A 137 -6.69 -23.42 3.68
N GLN A 138 -7.83 -23.40 3.01
CA GLN A 138 -8.68 -24.58 2.74
C GLN A 138 -8.65 -24.99 1.25
N GLY A 139 -7.70 -24.45 0.46
CA GLY A 139 -7.56 -24.76 -0.98
C GLY A 139 -8.64 -24.14 -1.86
N LYS A 140 -9.30 -23.06 -1.38
CA LYS A 140 -10.44 -22.41 -2.03
C LYS A 140 -10.18 -20.93 -2.36
N PHE A 141 -8.89 -20.55 -2.59
CA PHE A 141 -8.55 -19.19 -2.96
C PHE A 141 -9.26 -18.77 -4.24
N GLU A 142 -9.16 -19.57 -5.29
CA GLU A 142 -9.72 -19.25 -6.61
C GLU A 142 -11.25 -19.15 -6.58
N ASP A 143 -11.92 -20.03 -5.86
CA ASP A 143 -13.38 -19.96 -5.71
C ASP A 143 -13.80 -18.64 -5.01
N MET A 144 -13.07 -18.23 -3.96
CA MET A 144 -13.34 -16.97 -3.27
C MET A 144 -12.95 -15.76 -4.14
N TYR A 145 -11.84 -15.80 -4.86
CA TYR A 145 -11.42 -14.79 -5.83
C TYR A 145 -12.50 -14.51 -6.86
N HIS A 146 -13.07 -15.57 -7.48
CA HIS A 146 -14.18 -15.44 -8.42
C HIS A 146 -15.39 -14.82 -7.75
N ARG A 147 -15.76 -15.34 -6.57
CA ARG A 147 -16.96 -14.87 -5.86
C ARG A 147 -16.86 -13.39 -5.51
N LEU A 148 -15.71 -12.94 -5.04
CA LEU A 148 -15.47 -11.53 -4.71
C LEU A 148 -15.62 -10.61 -5.92
N PHE A 149 -15.03 -10.95 -7.08
CA PHE A 149 -15.14 -10.11 -8.27
C PHE A 149 -16.51 -10.17 -8.94
N GLU A 150 -17.12 -11.35 -9.03
CA GLU A 150 -18.42 -11.51 -9.69
C GLU A 150 -19.54 -10.78 -8.95
N THR A 151 -19.43 -10.66 -7.63
CA THR A 151 -20.43 -9.98 -6.78
C THR A 151 -19.99 -8.62 -6.29
N GLN A 152 -18.86 -8.09 -6.74
CA GLN A 152 -18.29 -6.84 -6.21
C GLN A 152 -19.29 -5.68 -6.18
N THR A 153 -20.19 -5.57 -7.16
CA THR A 153 -21.20 -4.51 -7.21
C THR A 153 -22.24 -4.59 -6.08
N GLU A 154 -22.32 -5.72 -5.36
CA GLU A 154 -23.25 -5.92 -4.25
C GLU A 154 -22.68 -5.44 -2.92
N TRP A 155 -21.36 -5.50 -2.76
CA TRP A 155 -20.66 -5.24 -1.51
C TRP A 155 -19.59 -4.12 -1.60
N GLY A 156 -19.08 -3.83 -2.80
CA GLY A 156 -18.07 -2.79 -3.01
C GLY A 156 -18.61 -1.38 -2.74
N GLU A 157 -17.71 -0.43 -2.47
CA GLU A 157 -17.99 0.99 -2.23
C GLU A 157 -18.95 1.26 -1.03
N GLN A 158 -19.09 0.30 -0.13
CA GLN A 158 -19.90 0.45 1.08
C GLN A 158 -19.06 1.03 2.22
N GLU A 159 -19.61 2.04 2.94
CA GLU A 159 -18.97 2.56 4.15
C GLU A 159 -19.06 1.57 5.34
N ALA A 160 -20.12 0.76 5.36
CA ALA A 160 -20.30 -0.27 6.37
C ALA A 160 -19.40 -1.47 6.09
N SER A 161 -18.98 -2.17 7.15
CA SER A 161 -18.25 -3.44 7.02
C SER A 161 -19.07 -4.45 6.21
N GLN A 162 -18.39 -5.13 5.29
CA GLN A 162 -18.97 -6.21 4.48
C GLN A 162 -18.51 -7.60 4.94
N GLU A 163 -17.98 -7.69 6.14
CA GLU A 163 -17.48 -8.95 6.71
C GLU A 163 -18.54 -10.06 6.68
N ASP A 164 -19.76 -9.77 7.09
CA ASP A 164 -20.88 -10.75 7.07
C ASP A 164 -21.15 -11.29 5.66
N VAL A 165 -20.97 -10.45 4.63
CA VAL A 165 -21.10 -10.86 3.22
C VAL A 165 -20.01 -11.87 2.86
N PHE A 166 -18.76 -11.60 3.24
CA PHE A 166 -17.63 -12.48 2.94
C PHE A 166 -17.71 -13.80 3.71
N PHE A 167 -18.24 -13.78 4.94
CA PHE A 167 -18.53 -14.99 5.69
C PHE A 167 -19.65 -15.80 5.03
N GLY A 168 -20.68 -15.14 4.50
CA GLY A 168 -21.72 -15.78 3.70
C GLY A 168 -21.16 -16.49 2.46
N PHE A 169 -20.19 -15.87 1.76
CA PHE A 169 -19.50 -16.51 0.63
C PHE A 169 -18.73 -17.75 1.07
N ALA A 170 -18.05 -17.70 2.22
CA ALA A 170 -17.34 -18.85 2.76
C ALA A 170 -18.29 -20.02 3.08
N GLU A 171 -19.46 -19.74 3.65
CA GLU A 171 -20.52 -20.74 3.89
C GLU A 171 -21.03 -21.34 2.58
N GLU A 172 -21.30 -20.51 1.55
CA GLU A 172 -21.74 -20.95 0.23
C GLU A 172 -20.71 -21.83 -0.48
N LEU A 173 -19.41 -21.54 -0.29
CA LEU A 173 -18.30 -22.35 -0.80
C LEU A 173 -18.06 -23.64 0.00
N GLY A 174 -18.82 -23.86 1.08
CA GLY A 174 -18.75 -25.07 1.91
C GLY A 174 -17.48 -25.15 2.76
N LEU A 175 -16.92 -24.00 3.14
CA LEU A 175 -15.72 -23.95 3.98
C LEU A 175 -16.03 -24.33 5.44
N ASP A 176 -15.04 -24.89 6.12
CA ASP A 176 -15.09 -25.02 7.58
C ASP A 176 -15.02 -23.60 8.19
N MET A 177 -16.13 -23.17 8.78
CA MET A 177 -16.28 -21.80 9.27
C MET A 177 -15.45 -21.49 10.52
N ASP A 178 -15.14 -22.50 11.35
CA ASP A 178 -14.26 -22.31 12.50
C ASP A 178 -12.80 -22.10 12.03
N ALA A 179 -12.35 -22.93 11.08
CA ALA A 179 -11.03 -22.77 10.45
C ALA A 179 -10.94 -21.47 9.64
N PHE A 180 -12.00 -21.11 8.91
CA PHE A 180 -12.07 -19.85 8.15
C PHE A 180 -11.92 -18.64 9.07
N ARG A 181 -12.71 -18.55 10.15
CA ARG A 181 -12.65 -17.48 11.13
C ARG A 181 -11.28 -17.40 11.80
N GLN A 182 -10.70 -18.55 12.16
CA GLN A 182 -9.38 -18.59 12.78
C GLN A 182 -8.32 -17.94 11.88
N VAL A 183 -8.31 -18.23 10.58
CA VAL A 183 -7.33 -17.65 9.63
C VAL A 183 -7.68 -16.20 9.30
N TYR A 184 -8.96 -15.87 9.12
CA TYR A 184 -9.44 -14.52 8.84
C TYR A 184 -9.01 -13.53 9.92
N ASP A 185 -9.16 -13.91 11.20
CA ASP A 185 -8.82 -13.09 12.38
C ASP A 185 -7.34 -13.18 12.80
N ASP A 186 -6.54 -14.06 12.14
CA ASP A 186 -5.15 -14.23 12.51
C ASP A 186 -4.32 -12.97 12.18
N PRO A 187 -3.60 -12.39 13.15
CA PRO A 187 -2.66 -11.31 12.88
C PRO A 187 -1.63 -11.63 11.77
N ALA A 188 -1.31 -12.91 11.54
CA ALA A 188 -0.43 -13.34 10.47
C ALA A 188 -1.03 -13.08 9.08
N THR A 189 -2.36 -13.26 8.91
CA THR A 189 -3.08 -12.93 7.68
C THR A 189 -3.02 -11.42 7.39
N ALA A 190 -3.29 -10.60 8.39
CA ALA A 190 -3.15 -9.15 8.26
C ALA A 190 -1.70 -8.73 7.93
N ALA A 191 -0.71 -9.37 8.55
CA ALA A 191 0.71 -9.11 8.28
C ALA A 191 1.12 -9.53 6.85
N LEU A 192 0.57 -10.63 6.32
CA LEU A 192 0.76 -11.06 4.93
C LEU A 192 0.25 -9.99 3.96
N ILE A 193 -0.98 -9.53 4.14
CA ILE A 193 -1.60 -8.51 3.29
C ILE A 193 -0.82 -7.19 3.35
N GLN A 194 -0.40 -6.77 4.54
CA GLN A 194 0.44 -5.57 4.72
C GLN A 194 1.80 -5.71 4.05
N ARG A 195 2.42 -6.90 4.12
CA ARG A 195 3.69 -7.18 3.44
C ARG A 195 3.53 -7.12 1.93
N ASP A 196 2.47 -7.70 1.37
CA ASP A 196 2.16 -7.63 -0.05
C ASP A 196 2.03 -6.17 -0.52
N GLN A 197 1.30 -5.36 0.23
CA GLN A 197 1.16 -3.94 -0.06
C GLN A 197 2.50 -3.18 0.06
N ALA A 198 3.35 -3.53 1.04
CA ALA A 198 4.67 -2.92 1.20
C ALA A 198 5.61 -3.29 0.03
N ASP A 199 5.61 -4.57 -0.39
CA ASP A 199 6.36 -5.05 -1.55
C ASP A 199 5.91 -4.31 -2.83
N GLY A 200 4.60 -4.20 -3.06
CA GLY A 200 4.04 -3.46 -4.18
C GLY A 200 4.52 -2.01 -4.21
N ARG A 201 4.47 -1.30 -3.08
CA ARG A 201 4.98 0.08 -2.97
C ARG A 201 6.47 0.17 -3.29
N ALA A 202 7.29 -0.76 -2.79
CA ALA A 202 8.71 -0.82 -3.07
C ALA A 202 9.01 -1.10 -4.56
N LEU A 203 8.10 -1.82 -5.24
CA LEU A 203 8.14 -2.10 -6.69
C LEU A 203 7.55 -0.97 -7.54
N GLY A 204 7.04 0.10 -6.93
CA GLY A 204 6.47 1.25 -7.65
C GLY A 204 5.00 1.08 -8.02
N VAL A 205 4.26 0.19 -7.34
CA VAL A 205 2.80 0.10 -7.43
C VAL A 205 2.19 1.31 -6.71
N THR A 206 1.37 2.07 -7.41
CA THR A 206 0.69 3.27 -6.90
C THR A 206 -0.83 3.17 -6.97
N GLY A 207 -1.35 2.11 -7.58
CA GLY A 207 -2.78 1.85 -7.76
C GLY A 207 -3.01 0.44 -8.28
N THR A 208 -4.28 0.04 -8.37
CA THR A 208 -4.69 -1.28 -8.82
C THR A 208 -5.67 -1.19 -10.00
N PRO A 209 -5.66 -2.16 -10.93
CA PRO A 209 -4.67 -3.22 -11.00
C PRO A 209 -3.30 -2.70 -11.46
N THR A 210 -2.22 -3.34 -11.01
CA THR A 210 -0.87 -3.14 -11.58
C THR A 210 -0.30 -4.50 -11.94
N PHE A 211 0.21 -4.61 -13.15
CA PHE A 211 0.69 -5.86 -13.72
C PHE A 211 2.21 -5.88 -13.87
N PHE A 212 2.79 -7.06 -13.69
CA PHE A 212 4.19 -7.35 -14.00
C PHE A 212 4.26 -8.62 -14.82
N LEU A 213 5.14 -8.61 -15.83
CA LEU A 213 5.45 -9.76 -16.67
C LEU A 213 6.95 -10.03 -16.58
N ASN A 214 7.34 -11.22 -16.13
CA ASN A 214 8.73 -11.62 -15.92
C ASN A 214 9.58 -10.63 -15.12
N GLY A 215 8.97 -9.93 -14.17
CA GLY A 215 9.67 -8.97 -13.31
C GLY A 215 9.56 -7.52 -13.74
N ASP A 216 9.15 -7.24 -14.96
CA ASP A 216 8.99 -5.90 -15.49
C ASP A 216 7.54 -5.42 -15.34
N LYS A 217 7.37 -4.19 -14.83
CA LYS A 217 6.05 -3.56 -14.78
C LYS A 217 5.56 -3.30 -16.20
N VAL A 218 4.32 -3.71 -16.49
CA VAL A 218 3.70 -3.50 -17.78
C VAL A 218 2.53 -2.52 -17.67
N ASP A 219 2.53 -1.50 -18.50
CA ASP A 219 1.45 -0.55 -18.65
C ASP A 219 0.75 -0.87 -19.98
N VAL A 220 -0.51 -1.32 -19.92
CA VAL A 220 -1.27 -1.74 -21.09
C VAL A 220 -2.52 -0.88 -21.25
N SER A 221 -2.83 -0.54 -22.49
CA SER A 221 -4.02 0.23 -22.86
C SER A 221 -5.24 -0.64 -23.14
N GLY A 222 -5.05 -1.97 -23.21
CA GLY A 222 -6.12 -2.92 -23.50
C GLY A 222 -5.67 -4.37 -23.52
N PHE A 223 -6.68 -5.23 -23.61
CA PHE A 223 -6.49 -6.70 -23.53
C PHE A 223 -5.59 -7.26 -24.64
N GLN A 224 -5.71 -6.76 -25.90
CA GLN A 224 -4.89 -7.25 -26.99
C GLN A 224 -3.38 -6.99 -26.78
N GLU A 225 -3.04 -5.82 -26.24
CA GLU A 225 -1.64 -5.50 -25.93
C GLU A 225 -1.07 -6.43 -24.86
N LEU A 226 -1.91 -6.84 -23.88
CA LEU A 226 -1.50 -7.83 -22.88
C LEU A 226 -1.22 -9.20 -23.49
N ILE A 227 -2.05 -9.65 -24.44
CA ILE A 227 -1.81 -10.88 -25.22
C ILE A 227 -0.49 -10.79 -25.97
N ASP A 228 -0.25 -9.69 -26.69
CA ASP A 228 0.96 -9.50 -27.49
C ASP A 228 2.23 -9.54 -26.63
N LEU A 229 2.19 -8.97 -25.42
CA LEU A 229 3.28 -9.01 -24.45
C LEU A 229 3.55 -10.42 -23.93
N VAL A 230 2.51 -11.18 -23.61
CA VAL A 230 2.64 -12.56 -23.12
C VAL A 230 3.17 -13.47 -24.26
N ASP A 231 2.68 -13.30 -25.48
CA ASP A 231 3.18 -14.05 -26.65
C ASP A 231 4.67 -13.77 -26.90
N ALA A 232 5.09 -12.51 -26.81
CA ALA A 232 6.50 -12.13 -26.92
C ALA A 232 7.37 -12.76 -25.83
N ALA A 233 6.87 -12.78 -24.57
CA ALA A 233 7.57 -13.39 -23.44
C ALA A 233 7.70 -14.92 -23.57
N LEU A 234 6.69 -15.58 -24.14
CA LEU A 234 6.70 -17.02 -24.40
C LEU A 234 7.62 -17.42 -25.56
N ALA A 235 7.91 -16.49 -26.48
CA ALA A 235 8.79 -16.72 -27.64
C ALA A 235 10.28 -16.49 -27.33
N ALA A 236 10.60 -15.87 -26.18
CA ALA A 236 11.97 -15.53 -25.76
C ALA A 236 12.67 -16.70 -25.07
#